data_d190bcdc2c945fe8ad99360abd97af22
#
_entry.id   d190bcdc2c945fe8ad99360abd97af22
#
_cell.length_a   1.000
_cell.length_b   1.000
_cell.length_c   1.000
_cell.angle_alpha   90.00
_cell.angle_beta   90.00
_cell.angle_gamma   90.00
#
_symmetry.space_group_name_H-M   'P 1'
#
loop_
_entity.id
_entity.type
_entity.pdbx_description
1 polymer ?
#
loop_
_entity_poly.entity_id
_entity_poly.type
_entity_poly.pdbx_seq_one_letter_code
_entity_poly.pdbx_strand_id
1 'polypeptide(L)'
;IDLVAKSGISQFRYFPGLDATHWSPSVAIPTVPNLSFEDPDVRLADLDGDRRIDFVATSAAGLVVGTNLGGKDFASPKTIGVIDPKQELRFSNGKTHLTDVNGDGLLDLAFLRSGALSYWLGRGRGVFEASATASGVPAFNEDDPYQLVDLNGDGLVDLHGPHDHQSLLS
;
A
#
# COMPACT_ATOMS: atom_id res chain seq x y z
N ILE A 1 -15.11 -7.27 -9.83
CA ILE A 1 -14.80 -6.44 -8.64
C ILE A 1 -15.57 -7.01 -7.46
N ASP A 2 -14.87 -7.34 -6.39
CA ASP A 2 -15.47 -7.79 -5.15
C ASP A 2 -15.69 -6.59 -4.21
N LEU A 3 -16.68 -6.66 -3.38
CA LEU A 3 -16.99 -5.64 -2.38
C LEU A 3 -16.70 -6.20 -0.99
N VAL A 4 -15.99 -5.44 -0.16
CA VAL A 4 -15.75 -5.79 1.24
C VAL A 4 -16.55 -4.86 2.14
N ALA A 5 -17.25 -5.41 3.10
CA ALA A 5 -18.04 -4.66 4.07
C ALA A 5 -17.77 -5.13 5.50
N LYS A 6 -17.76 -4.19 6.44
CA LYS A 6 -17.66 -4.47 7.87
C LYS A 6 -19.05 -4.80 8.43
N SER A 7 -19.14 -5.88 9.19
CA SER A 7 -20.39 -6.29 9.85
C SER A 7 -20.21 -6.49 11.35
N GLY A 8 -19.77 -5.44 12.09
CA GLY A 8 -19.47 -5.49 13.53
C GLY A 8 -18.04 -5.11 13.86
N ILE A 9 -17.62 -5.25 15.13
CA ILE A 9 -16.34 -4.71 15.62
C ILE A 9 -15.12 -5.41 15.00
N SER A 10 -15.25 -6.70 14.61
CA SER A 10 -14.14 -7.50 14.07
C SER A 10 -14.58 -8.48 12.98
N GLN A 11 -15.75 -8.26 12.38
CA GLN A 11 -16.28 -9.14 11.35
C GLN A 11 -16.31 -8.42 10.01
N PHE A 12 -15.69 -9.05 9.03
CA PHE A 12 -15.74 -8.59 7.66
C PHE A 12 -16.51 -9.59 6.81
N ARG A 13 -17.18 -9.06 5.80
CA ARG A 13 -17.85 -9.86 4.78
C ARG A 13 -17.41 -9.35 3.42
N TYR A 14 -17.18 -10.25 2.50
CA TYR A 14 -17.01 -9.87 1.12
C TYR A 14 -18.17 -10.41 0.28
N PHE A 15 -18.44 -9.72 -0.80
CA PHE A 15 -19.46 -10.07 -1.75
C PHE A 15 -18.75 -10.34 -3.07
N PRO A 16 -18.61 -11.61 -3.48
CA PRO A 16 -17.99 -11.95 -4.75
C PRO A 16 -18.75 -11.30 -5.91
N GLY A 17 -18.06 -10.59 -6.78
CA GLY A 17 -18.63 -10.05 -8.01
C GLY A 17 -18.89 -11.18 -9.02
N LEU A 18 -20.10 -11.28 -9.52
CA LEU A 18 -20.48 -12.24 -10.55
C LEU A 18 -20.30 -11.65 -11.96
N ASP A 19 -20.67 -10.39 -12.09
CA ASP A 19 -20.55 -9.61 -13.33
C ASP A 19 -20.47 -8.11 -13.00
N ALA A 20 -20.61 -7.24 -13.98
CA ALA A 20 -20.52 -5.78 -13.80
C ALA A 20 -21.66 -5.19 -12.92
N THR A 21 -22.74 -5.93 -12.67
CA THR A 21 -23.95 -5.43 -12.03
C THR A 21 -24.47 -6.31 -10.89
N HIS A 22 -23.90 -7.50 -10.69
CA HIS A 22 -24.39 -8.45 -9.69
C HIS A 22 -23.27 -8.97 -8.79
N TRP A 23 -23.63 -9.17 -7.51
CA TRP A 23 -22.77 -9.82 -6.50
C TRP A 23 -23.46 -11.05 -5.93
N SER A 24 -22.69 -12.05 -5.58
CA SER A 24 -23.18 -13.21 -4.86
C SER A 24 -23.54 -12.86 -3.40
N PRO A 25 -24.26 -13.72 -2.67
CA PRO A 25 -24.45 -13.55 -1.24
C PRO A 25 -23.11 -13.39 -0.50
N SER A 26 -23.12 -12.56 0.54
CA SER A 26 -21.90 -12.26 1.30
C SER A 26 -21.32 -13.49 1.99
N VAL A 27 -20.00 -13.59 1.99
CA VAL A 27 -19.23 -14.60 2.70
C VAL A 27 -18.55 -13.93 3.89
N ALA A 28 -18.68 -14.53 5.09
CA ALA A 28 -17.98 -14.03 6.27
C ALA A 28 -16.48 -14.36 6.16
N ILE A 29 -15.63 -13.39 6.50
CA ILE A 29 -14.20 -13.59 6.65
C ILE A 29 -13.94 -13.81 8.15
N PRO A 30 -13.60 -15.03 8.60
CA PRO A 30 -13.65 -15.38 10.02
C PRO A 30 -12.55 -14.77 10.88
N THR A 31 -11.44 -14.36 10.30
CA THR A 31 -10.27 -13.93 11.08
C THR A 31 -9.51 -12.79 10.41
N VAL A 32 -9.97 -11.59 10.66
CA VAL A 32 -9.08 -10.41 10.52
C VAL A 32 -8.79 -9.91 11.93
N PRO A 33 -7.59 -10.12 12.48
CA PRO A 33 -7.30 -9.72 13.84
C PRO A 33 -7.36 -8.21 13.97
N ASN A 34 -8.24 -7.67 14.81
CA ASN A 34 -8.28 -6.29 15.31
C ASN A 34 -7.94 -5.15 14.33
N LEU A 35 -8.14 -5.37 13.02
CA LEU A 35 -7.92 -4.37 12.00
C LEU A 35 -9.22 -3.63 11.72
N SER A 36 -9.14 -2.32 11.64
CA SER A 36 -10.20 -1.49 11.10
C SER A 36 -9.79 -1.02 9.71
N PHE A 37 -10.60 -1.27 8.69
CA PHE A 37 -10.37 -0.68 7.37
C PHE A 37 -10.63 0.84 7.34
N GLU A 38 -11.17 1.39 8.43
CA GLU A 38 -11.28 2.82 8.66
C GLU A 38 -9.97 3.42 9.23
N ASP A 39 -9.04 2.56 9.64
CA ASP A 39 -7.74 2.99 10.12
C ASP A 39 -6.92 3.53 8.94
N PRO A 40 -6.49 4.80 8.97
CA PRO A 40 -5.71 5.39 7.89
C PRO A 40 -4.35 4.73 7.69
N ASP A 41 -3.90 3.92 8.64
CA ASP A 41 -2.67 3.15 8.55
C ASP A 41 -2.88 1.73 7.98
N VAL A 42 -4.07 1.39 7.51
CA VAL A 42 -4.38 0.12 6.84
C VAL A 42 -4.57 0.32 5.34
N ARG A 43 -4.02 -0.57 4.55
CA ARG A 43 -4.23 -0.67 3.10
C ARG A 43 -4.63 -2.08 2.72
N LEU A 44 -5.44 -2.15 1.68
CA LEU A 44 -5.81 -3.39 1.00
C LEU A 44 -5.16 -3.40 -0.38
N ALA A 45 -4.37 -4.40 -0.67
CA ALA A 45 -3.65 -4.51 -1.93
C ALA A 45 -3.28 -5.96 -2.22
N ASP A 46 -3.10 -6.29 -3.48
CA ASP A 46 -2.50 -7.55 -3.91
C ASP A 46 -0.97 -7.43 -3.77
N LEU A 47 -0.41 -8.01 -2.70
CA LEU A 47 1.01 -7.87 -2.38
C LEU A 47 1.90 -8.92 -3.05
N ASP A 48 1.32 -9.97 -3.62
CA ASP A 48 2.08 -11.09 -4.19
C ASP A 48 1.71 -11.43 -5.64
N GLY A 49 0.86 -10.61 -6.26
CA GLY A 49 0.48 -10.76 -7.67
C GLY A 49 -0.49 -11.91 -7.95
N ASP A 50 -1.10 -12.48 -6.91
CA ASP A 50 -1.99 -13.64 -7.04
C ASP A 50 -3.46 -13.24 -7.34
N ARG A 51 -3.73 -11.94 -7.46
CA ARG A 51 -5.02 -11.30 -7.72
C ARG A 51 -6.01 -11.41 -6.56
N ARG A 52 -5.55 -11.76 -5.38
CA ARG A 52 -6.31 -11.67 -4.15
C ARG A 52 -5.85 -10.47 -3.34
N ILE A 53 -6.80 -9.83 -2.70
CA ILE A 53 -6.47 -8.65 -1.90
C ILE A 53 -6.00 -9.09 -0.53
N ASP A 54 -4.77 -8.74 -0.21
CA ASP A 54 -4.13 -8.85 1.09
C ASP A 54 -4.40 -7.60 1.92
N PHE A 55 -4.03 -7.61 3.18
CA PHE A 55 -3.96 -6.38 3.96
C PHE A 55 -2.54 -6.10 4.44
N VAL A 56 -2.23 -4.82 4.55
CA VAL A 56 -1.01 -4.34 5.18
C VAL A 56 -1.35 -3.16 6.09
N ALA A 57 -0.79 -3.17 7.29
CA ALA A 57 -0.94 -2.09 8.24
C ALA A 57 0.44 -1.60 8.69
N THR A 58 0.57 -0.29 8.87
CA THR A 58 1.75 0.31 9.49
C THR A 58 1.55 0.47 10.99
N SER A 59 2.58 0.19 11.77
CA SER A 59 2.57 0.31 13.23
C SER A 59 3.93 0.74 13.76
N ALA A 60 4.02 1.08 15.04
CA ALA A 60 5.30 1.35 15.68
C ALA A 60 6.25 0.14 15.70
N ALA A 61 5.70 -1.08 15.58
CA ALA A 61 6.48 -2.32 15.52
C ALA A 61 6.94 -2.69 14.09
N GLY A 62 6.52 -1.94 13.08
CA GLY A 62 6.79 -2.20 11.66
C GLY A 62 5.51 -2.44 10.87
N LEU A 63 5.64 -3.14 9.76
CA LEU A 63 4.52 -3.54 8.93
C LEU A 63 3.86 -4.82 9.47
N VAL A 64 2.54 -4.84 9.46
CA VAL A 64 1.76 -6.05 9.72
C VAL A 64 1.10 -6.47 8.42
N VAL A 65 1.38 -7.67 7.96
CA VAL A 65 0.86 -8.20 6.69
C VAL A 65 0.02 -9.43 6.94
N GLY A 66 -1.14 -9.52 6.32
CA GLY A 66 -1.97 -10.70 6.29
C GLY A 66 -2.32 -11.09 4.86
N THR A 67 -1.77 -12.22 4.42
CA THR A 67 -1.97 -12.74 3.07
C THR A 67 -3.31 -13.46 2.97
N ASN A 68 -4.05 -13.18 1.92
CA ASN A 68 -5.31 -13.83 1.58
C ASN A 68 -5.05 -15.22 0.98
N LEU A 69 -5.47 -16.26 1.69
CA LEU A 69 -5.27 -17.65 1.25
C LEU A 69 -6.29 -18.12 0.22
N GLY A 70 -7.21 -17.25 -0.16
CA GLY A 70 -8.35 -17.57 -1.01
C GLY A 70 -9.54 -18.13 -0.24
N GLY A 71 -10.72 -17.98 -0.81
CA GLY A 71 -11.96 -18.50 -0.25
C GLY A 71 -12.48 -17.76 0.97
N LYS A 72 -11.92 -17.93 2.15
CA LYS A 72 -12.50 -17.37 3.38
C LYS A 72 -11.47 -16.97 4.43
N ASP A 73 -10.19 -17.21 4.20
CA ASP A 73 -9.19 -17.10 5.26
C ASP A 73 -8.02 -16.21 4.86
N PHE A 74 -7.55 -15.46 5.84
CA PHE A 74 -6.23 -14.83 5.79
C PHE A 74 -5.22 -15.67 6.58
N ALA A 75 -3.98 -15.69 6.13
CA ALA A 75 -2.88 -16.23 6.92
C ALA A 75 -2.78 -15.45 8.25
N SER A 76 -2.27 -16.08 9.29
CA SER A 76 -1.95 -15.40 10.53
C SER A 76 -1.07 -14.19 10.22
N PRO A 77 -1.44 -12.97 10.70
CA PRO A 77 -0.67 -11.77 10.40
C PRO A 77 0.78 -11.92 10.83
N LYS A 78 1.68 -11.50 9.97
CA LYS A 78 3.11 -11.44 10.25
C LYS A 78 3.51 -10.00 10.47
N THR A 79 4.23 -9.75 11.55
CA THR A 79 4.91 -8.47 11.75
C THR A 79 6.27 -8.55 11.07
N ILE A 80 6.48 -7.68 10.08
CA ILE A 80 7.78 -7.42 9.49
C ILE A 80 8.39 -6.31 10.32
N GLY A 81 9.51 -6.58 10.96
CA GLY A 81 10.16 -5.64 11.89
C GLY A 81 10.39 -4.26 11.27
N VAL A 82 10.73 -3.31 12.11
CA VAL A 82 10.99 -1.92 11.69
C VAL A 82 12.05 -1.92 10.60
N ILE A 83 11.63 -1.53 9.41
CA ILE A 83 12.48 -1.53 8.22
C ILE A 83 13.57 -0.45 8.35
N ASP A 84 13.23 0.72 8.89
CA ASP A 84 14.16 1.76 9.31
C ASP A 84 13.58 2.50 10.53
N PRO A 85 14.18 2.36 11.73
CA PRO A 85 13.66 3.02 12.94
C PRO A 85 13.76 4.55 12.90
N LYS A 86 14.49 5.13 11.96
CA LYS A 86 14.58 6.58 11.77
C LYS A 86 13.47 7.14 10.89
N GLN A 87 12.73 6.28 10.21
CA GLN A 87 11.63 6.66 9.33
C GLN A 87 10.32 6.23 9.97
N GLU A 88 9.47 7.18 10.26
CA GLU A 88 8.13 6.93 10.76
C GLU A 88 7.25 6.47 9.59
N LEU A 89 7.34 5.18 9.25
CA LEU A 89 6.54 4.58 8.19
C LEU A 89 5.08 4.47 8.63
N ARG A 90 4.27 5.41 8.18
CA ARG A 90 2.84 5.49 8.41
C ARG A 90 2.12 5.85 7.13
N PHE A 91 1.11 5.09 6.75
CA PHE A 91 0.27 5.46 5.62
C PHE A 91 -0.51 6.75 5.90
N SER A 92 -0.86 6.99 7.15
CA SER A 92 -1.60 8.17 7.59
C SER A 92 -0.82 9.49 7.46
N ASN A 93 0.51 9.44 7.34
CA ASN A 93 1.32 10.66 7.20
C ASN A 93 1.45 11.14 5.75
N GLY A 94 0.86 10.43 4.77
CA GLY A 94 0.93 10.78 3.35
C GLY A 94 2.29 10.59 2.68
N LYS A 95 3.32 10.14 3.42
CA LYS A 95 4.71 9.97 2.91
C LYS A 95 5.03 8.50 2.59
N THR A 96 4.24 7.59 3.14
CA THR A 96 4.42 6.14 2.94
C THR A 96 3.42 5.66 1.89
N HIS A 97 3.93 5.00 0.85
CA HIS A 97 3.16 4.52 -0.28
C HIS A 97 3.41 3.03 -0.52
N LEU A 98 2.41 2.36 -1.08
CA LEU A 98 2.57 1.05 -1.72
C LEU A 98 2.40 1.28 -3.22
N THR A 99 3.43 1.03 -3.97
CA THR A 99 3.46 1.20 -5.43
C THR A 99 4.55 0.32 -6.03
N ASP A 100 4.38 -0.07 -7.26
CA ASP A 100 5.43 -0.78 -8.01
C ASP A 100 6.46 0.25 -8.48
N VAL A 101 7.61 0.32 -7.80
CA VAL A 101 8.65 1.32 -8.08
C VAL A 101 9.50 0.91 -9.27
N ASN A 102 9.67 -0.39 -9.49
CA ASN A 102 10.62 -0.94 -10.48
C ASN A 102 9.94 -1.57 -11.71
N GLY A 103 8.61 -1.61 -11.78
CA GLY A 103 7.86 -2.14 -12.90
C GLY A 103 7.83 -3.68 -12.96
N ASP A 104 8.07 -4.38 -11.84
CA ASP A 104 8.09 -5.86 -11.82
C ASP A 104 6.70 -6.47 -11.56
N GLY A 105 5.69 -5.64 -11.32
CA GLY A 105 4.31 -6.06 -11.07
C GLY A 105 4.01 -6.40 -9.62
N LEU A 106 4.97 -6.27 -8.71
CA LEU A 106 4.79 -6.41 -7.27
C LEU A 106 4.76 -5.05 -6.60
N LEU A 107 4.04 -4.94 -5.50
CA LEU A 107 4.01 -3.69 -4.75
C LEU A 107 5.23 -3.56 -3.83
N ASP A 108 5.89 -2.44 -3.98
CA ASP A 108 7.00 -2.00 -3.15
C ASP A 108 6.50 -1.06 -2.06
N LEU A 109 7.28 -0.94 -0.99
CA LEU A 109 7.09 0.09 0.01
C LEU A 109 7.98 1.29 -0.35
N ALA A 110 7.39 2.47 -0.43
CA ALA A 110 8.10 3.71 -0.74
C ALA A 110 7.85 4.74 0.37
N PHE A 111 8.90 5.49 0.73
CA PHE A 111 8.83 6.58 1.68
C PHE A 111 9.41 7.84 1.05
N LEU A 112 8.52 8.77 0.74
CA LEU A 112 8.81 10.00 0.02
C LEU A 112 8.98 11.17 0.99
N ARG A 113 10.08 11.92 0.83
CA ARG A 113 10.33 13.21 1.48
C ARG A 113 10.94 14.19 0.49
N SER A 114 10.93 15.45 0.84
CA SER A 114 11.57 16.48 0.04
C SER A 114 13.02 16.13 -0.27
N GLY A 115 13.35 16.00 -1.55
CA GLY A 115 14.69 15.65 -2.01
C GLY A 115 15.10 14.17 -1.82
N ALA A 116 14.22 13.30 -1.34
CA ALA A 116 14.57 11.90 -1.08
C ALA A 116 13.41 10.92 -1.23
N LEU A 117 13.64 9.80 -1.91
CA LEU A 117 12.76 8.66 -1.95
C LEU A 117 13.54 7.43 -1.47
N SER A 118 13.13 6.86 -0.34
CA SER A 118 13.61 5.57 0.11
C SER A 118 12.59 4.51 -0.27
N TYR A 119 13.03 3.34 -0.73
CA TYR A 119 12.11 2.28 -1.12
C TYR A 119 12.66 0.89 -0.74
N TRP A 120 11.76 -0.06 -0.60
CA TRP A 120 12.01 -1.46 -0.27
C TRP A 120 11.26 -2.30 -1.29
N LEU A 121 11.99 -3.00 -2.15
CA LEU A 121 11.39 -3.81 -3.20
C LEU A 121 10.62 -5.00 -2.62
N GLY A 122 9.39 -5.14 -3.06
CA GLY A 122 8.53 -6.27 -2.72
C GLY A 122 8.99 -7.56 -3.38
N ARG A 123 8.92 -8.66 -2.66
CA ARG A 123 9.20 -10.03 -3.16
C ARG A 123 7.97 -10.93 -3.04
N GLY A 124 6.83 -10.31 -2.95
CA GLY A 124 5.56 -11.01 -2.69
C GLY A 124 5.42 -11.49 -1.25
N ARG A 125 4.20 -11.84 -0.88
CA ARG A 125 3.82 -12.36 0.46
C ARG A 125 4.30 -11.51 1.63
N GLY A 126 4.36 -10.17 1.40
CA GLY A 126 4.82 -9.22 2.41
C GLY A 126 6.31 -9.28 2.74
N VAL A 127 7.11 -9.87 1.91
CA VAL A 127 8.58 -9.83 2.03
C VAL A 127 9.09 -8.60 1.29
N PHE A 128 9.93 -7.80 1.95
CA PHE A 128 10.58 -6.63 1.38
C PHE A 128 12.10 -6.74 1.51
N GLU A 129 12.83 -6.30 0.51
CA GLU A 129 14.29 -6.26 0.51
C GLU A 129 14.84 -5.12 1.39
N ALA A 130 16.16 -5.08 1.54
CA ALA A 130 16.84 -3.94 2.17
C ALA A 130 16.56 -2.65 1.39
N SER A 131 16.47 -1.53 2.12
CA SER A 131 16.16 -0.23 1.52
C SER A 131 17.20 0.22 0.51
N ALA A 132 16.71 0.86 -0.54
CA ALA A 132 17.50 1.66 -1.47
C ALA A 132 16.99 3.10 -1.47
N THR A 133 17.77 4.02 -2.08
CA THR A 133 17.40 5.43 -2.19
C THR A 133 17.51 5.86 -3.63
N ALA A 134 16.46 6.47 -4.16
CA ALA A 134 16.48 7.07 -5.48
C ALA A 134 17.22 8.43 -5.43
N SER A 135 17.98 8.70 -6.49
CA SER A 135 18.65 9.99 -6.71
C SER A 135 17.76 10.89 -7.60
N GLY A 136 17.99 12.21 -7.53
CA GLY A 136 17.32 13.17 -8.41
C GLY A 136 15.89 13.51 -8.01
N VAL A 137 15.43 13.10 -6.83
CA VAL A 137 14.13 13.52 -6.30
C VAL A 137 14.17 15.04 -6.04
N PRO A 138 13.23 15.82 -6.60
CA PRO A 138 13.23 17.27 -6.39
C PRO A 138 12.91 17.62 -4.93
N ALA A 139 13.36 18.81 -4.51
CA ALA A 139 12.90 19.39 -3.27
C ALA A 139 11.48 19.94 -3.46
N PHE A 140 10.61 19.73 -2.48
CA PHE A 140 9.23 20.19 -2.47
C PHE A 140 8.76 20.50 -1.05
N ASN A 141 7.61 21.16 -0.92
CA ASN A 141 6.98 21.35 0.38
C ASN A 141 6.30 20.04 0.82
N GLU A 142 6.71 19.47 1.95
CA GLU A 142 6.19 18.17 2.44
C GLU A 142 4.72 18.22 2.88
N ASP A 143 4.12 19.40 2.98
CA ASP A 143 2.69 19.58 3.28
C ASP A 143 1.82 19.55 2.01
N ASP A 144 2.46 19.59 0.82
CA ASP A 144 1.74 19.50 -0.44
C ASP A 144 1.38 18.04 -0.80
N PRO A 145 0.27 17.81 -1.50
CA PRO A 145 -0.17 16.47 -1.88
C PRO A 145 0.65 15.94 -3.06
N TYR A 146 1.67 15.16 -2.79
CA TYR A 146 2.44 14.44 -3.81
C TYR A 146 1.97 13.00 -3.96
N GLN A 147 2.08 12.47 -5.17
CA GLN A 147 1.72 11.09 -5.52
C GLN A 147 2.84 10.43 -6.31
N LEU A 148 3.01 9.14 -6.07
CA LEU A 148 3.84 8.25 -6.87
C LEU A 148 2.91 7.45 -7.78
N VAL A 149 3.01 7.65 -9.09
CA VAL A 149 2.14 7.03 -10.09
C VAL A 149 2.86 6.96 -11.44
N ASP A 150 2.67 5.89 -12.19
CA ASP A 150 3.13 5.79 -13.57
C ASP A 150 2.24 6.65 -14.48
N LEU A 151 2.70 7.84 -14.83
CA LEU A 151 1.97 8.80 -15.65
C LEU A 151 2.16 8.60 -17.15
N ASN A 152 3.29 8.04 -17.55
CA ASN A 152 3.67 7.91 -18.95
C ASN A 152 3.44 6.48 -19.50
N GLY A 153 3.16 5.50 -18.62
CA GLY A 153 2.88 4.12 -18.97
C GLY A 153 4.14 3.29 -19.28
N ASP A 154 5.31 3.70 -18.74
CA ASP A 154 6.57 2.97 -18.94
C ASP A 154 6.83 1.88 -17.89
N GLY A 155 5.93 1.75 -16.90
CA GLY A 155 6.00 0.78 -15.83
C GLY A 155 6.81 1.25 -14.61
N LEU A 156 7.37 2.45 -14.63
CA LEU A 156 8.09 3.04 -13.50
C LEU A 156 7.23 4.13 -12.85
N VAL A 157 7.47 4.40 -11.56
CA VAL A 157 6.73 5.48 -10.90
C VAL A 157 7.32 6.84 -11.19
N ASP A 158 6.44 7.76 -11.55
CA ASP A 158 6.71 9.20 -11.63
C ASP A 158 6.29 9.90 -10.34
N LEU A 159 6.94 11.01 -10.02
CA LEU A 159 6.52 11.90 -8.94
C LEU A 159 5.61 12.98 -9.49
N HIS A 160 4.34 12.97 -9.06
CA HIS A 160 3.36 13.97 -9.41
C HIS A 160 3.00 14.83 -8.18
N GLY A 161 2.97 16.14 -8.35
CA GLY A 161 2.61 17.09 -7.30
C GLY A 161 2.15 18.42 -7.86
N PRO A 162 1.72 19.36 -7.01
CA PRO A 162 1.34 20.69 -7.45
C PRO A 162 2.53 21.37 -8.14
N HIS A 163 2.27 21.95 -9.30
CA HIS A 163 3.27 22.75 -10.01
C HIS A 163 3.57 24.04 -9.21
N ASP A 164 4.79 24.21 -8.76
CA ASP A 164 5.28 25.52 -8.40
C ASP A 164 5.31 26.40 -9.66
N HIS A 165 4.48 27.41 -9.71
CA HIS A 165 4.42 28.38 -10.82
C HIS A 165 5.69 29.26 -10.95
N GLN A 166 6.81 28.91 -10.30
CA GLN A 166 8.02 29.73 -10.27
C GLN A 166 9.14 29.30 -11.22
N SER A 167 9.02 28.20 -11.97
CA SER A 167 10.13 27.72 -12.81
C SER A 167 9.97 27.93 -14.33
N LEU A 168 9.09 28.81 -14.77
CA LEU A 168 8.94 29.13 -16.20
C LEU A 168 9.53 30.52 -16.61
N LEU A 169 10.43 31.10 -15.83
CA LEU A 169 11.15 32.31 -16.22
C LEU A 169 12.67 32.15 -15.94
N SER A 170 13.34 31.40 -16.79
CA SER A 170 14.76 31.56 -17.04
C SER A 170 15.11 31.00 -18.41
#